data_2028e21c9214ea213e66db4d93a2b0c2
#
_entry.id   2028e21c9214ea213e66db4d93a2b0c2
#
_cell.length_a   1.000
_cell.length_b   1.000
_cell.length_c   1.000
_cell.angle_alpha   90.00
_cell.angle_beta   90.00
_cell.angle_gamma   90.00
#
_symmetry.space_group_name_H-M   'P 1'
#
loop_
_entity.id
_entity.type
_entity.pdbx_description
1 polymer ?
#
loop_
_entity_poly.entity_id
_entity_poly.type
_entity_poly.pdbx_seq_one_letter_code
_entity_poly.pdbx_strand_id
1 'polypeptide(L)'
;DCDKNIMDRLRKEGKLVNRSQVLHSYPHGWRCSSPLIYRGVGSWFVKVADHHDRLLRANSKINWQPSHIKEGRFGKWLAGSRDWAVSRNRYWGNPIPIWRCDNPDCKDTICVGSRQELADLSGTYPEDLHKPYVDQITLPCKKCNGTMKRIPEVFDCWFESGSMPYAQQHYPFENKEYFEKHFPAKFISEGLDQTRGWFYTLTVLAAHLFDKTAFENCVVNGIVLASD
;
A
#
# COMPACT_ATOMS: atom_id res chain seq x y z
N ASP A 1 -12.86 27.66 -12.25
CA ASP A 1 -14.25 28.04 -11.83
C ASP A 1 -15.35 27.18 -12.44
N CYS A 2 -15.20 25.85 -12.37
CA CYS A 2 -16.22 24.90 -12.86
C CYS A 2 -17.56 25.10 -12.14
N ASP A 3 -17.55 25.34 -10.84
CA ASP A 3 -18.76 25.50 -10.01
C ASP A 3 -19.64 26.65 -10.50
N LYS A 4 -19.04 27.79 -10.82
CA LYS A 4 -19.77 28.93 -11.37
C LYS A 4 -20.46 28.60 -12.68
N ASN A 5 -19.72 27.96 -13.59
CA ASN A 5 -20.26 27.56 -14.89
C ASN A 5 -21.39 26.53 -14.76
N ILE A 6 -21.26 25.57 -13.83
CA ILE A 6 -22.29 24.57 -13.56
C ILE A 6 -23.54 25.24 -12.97
N MET A 7 -23.37 26.12 -11.99
CA MET A 7 -24.48 26.86 -11.39
C MET A 7 -25.20 27.73 -12.42
N ASP A 8 -24.47 28.42 -13.29
CA ASP A 8 -25.08 29.28 -14.32
C ASP A 8 -25.83 28.46 -15.38
N ARG A 9 -25.31 27.28 -15.73
CA ARG A 9 -26.00 26.32 -16.61
C ARG A 9 -27.29 25.81 -15.96
N LEU A 10 -27.21 25.33 -14.72
CA LEU A 10 -28.40 24.85 -14.00
C LEU A 10 -29.45 25.94 -13.81
N ARG A 11 -29.05 27.21 -13.60
CA ARG A 11 -29.96 28.35 -13.53
C ARG A 11 -30.65 28.56 -14.88
N LYS A 12 -29.93 28.55 -15.98
CA LYS A 12 -30.50 28.69 -17.33
C LYS A 12 -31.48 27.56 -17.68
N GLU A 13 -31.23 26.37 -17.19
CA GLU A 13 -32.09 25.20 -17.41
C GLU A 13 -33.26 25.10 -16.42
N GLY A 14 -33.40 26.05 -15.50
CA GLY A 14 -34.45 26.02 -14.48
C GLY A 14 -34.29 24.90 -13.43
N LYS A 15 -33.09 24.33 -13.30
CA LYS A 15 -32.79 23.20 -12.43
C LYS A 15 -32.07 23.59 -11.14
N LEU A 16 -31.68 24.84 -10.98
CA LEU A 16 -31.01 25.31 -9.77
C LEU A 16 -32.04 25.55 -8.63
N VAL A 17 -32.03 24.68 -7.64
CA VAL A 17 -32.97 24.73 -6.51
C VAL A 17 -32.57 25.83 -5.51
N ASN A 18 -31.28 25.89 -5.16
CA ASN A 18 -30.77 26.89 -4.22
C ASN A 18 -29.26 27.11 -4.42
N ARG A 19 -28.81 28.30 -4.02
CA ARG A 19 -27.39 28.65 -3.92
C ARG A 19 -27.13 29.32 -2.59
N SER A 20 -26.22 28.78 -1.81
CA SER A 20 -25.75 29.39 -0.57
C SER A 20 -24.23 29.34 -0.47
N GLN A 21 -23.66 30.16 0.38
CA GLN A 21 -22.23 30.11 0.71
C GLN A 21 -22.08 29.68 2.16
N VAL A 22 -21.12 28.79 2.39
CA VAL A 22 -20.76 28.26 3.71
C VAL A 22 -19.29 28.50 3.94
N LEU A 23 -18.96 29.11 5.08
CA LEU A 23 -17.57 29.20 5.51
C LEU A 23 -17.18 27.91 6.21
N HIS A 24 -16.22 27.18 5.67
CA HIS A 24 -15.73 25.94 6.25
C HIS A 24 -14.25 25.74 5.94
N SER A 25 -13.58 24.86 6.71
CA SER A 25 -12.22 24.44 6.39
C SER A 25 -12.22 23.62 5.11
N TYR A 26 -11.28 23.90 4.21
CA TYR A 26 -11.11 23.16 2.97
C TYR A 26 -9.71 22.57 2.88
N PRO A 27 -9.54 21.29 2.49
CA PRO A 27 -8.23 20.67 2.40
C PRO A 27 -7.42 21.24 1.24
N HIS A 28 -6.17 21.58 1.53
CA HIS A 28 -5.20 22.06 0.56
C HIS A 28 -3.98 21.14 0.48
N GLY A 29 -3.34 21.09 -0.66
CA GLY A 29 -2.07 20.38 -0.84
C GLY A 29 -0.96 20.99 0.02
N TRP A 30 -0.38 20.23 0.91
CA TRP A 30 0.61 20.71 1.87
C TRP A 30 1.91 21.25 1.22
N ARG A 31 2.18 20.91 -0.05
CA ARG A 31 3.34 21.41 -0.80
C ARG A 31 3.03 22.66 -1.64
N CYS A 32 1.86 22.73 -2.21
CA CYS A 32 1.51 23.75 -3.21
C CYS A 32 0.38 24.69 -2.76
N SER A 33 -0.22 24.40 -1.58
CA SER A 33 -1.37 25.14 -1.06
C SER A 33 -2.58 25.24 -2.00
N SER A 34 -2.62 24.44 -3.06
CA SER A 34 -3.74 24.37 -3.98
C SER A 34 -4.92 23.63 -3.36
N PRO A 35 -6.18 24.05 -3.59
CA PRO A 35 -7.34 23.30 -3.14
C PRO A 35 -7.34 21.88 -3.71
N LEU A 36 -7.67 20.89 -2.87
CA LEU A 36 -7.80 19.51 -3.30
C LEU A 36 -9.16 19.25 -3.90
N ILE A 37 -9.23 18.30 -4.83
CA ILE A 37 -10.49 17.82 -5.40
C ILE A 37 -10.60 16.31 -5.23
N TYR A 38 -11.82 15.81 -5.09
CA TYR A 38 -12.09 14.38 -5.17
C TYR A 38 -12.06 13.94 -6.62
N ARG A 39 -11.21 12.94 -6.90
CA ARG A 39 -11.05 12.37 -8.24
C ARG A 39 -10.92 10.86 -8.15
N GLY A 40 -11.65 10.14 -8.99
CA GLY A 40 -11.43 8.70 -9.20
C GLY A 40 -10.09 8.47 -9.89
N VAL A 41 -9.26 7.61 -9.30
CA VAL A 41 -7.96 7.21 -9.84
C VAL A 41 -7.86 5.70 -9.76
N GLY A 42 -7.38 5.06 -10.85
CA GLY A 42 -7.04 3.64 -10.81
C GLY A 42 -5.94 3.39 -9.78
N SER A 43 -6.12 2.34 -8.98
CA SER A 43 -5.15 1.97 -7.93
C SER A 43 -5.04 0.45 -7.82
N TRP A 44 -3.90 -0.02 -7.34
CA TRP A 44 -3.68 -1.41 -6.99
C TRP A 44 -3.99 -1.62 -5.51
N PHE A 45 -4.63 -2.74 -5.20
CA PHE A 45 -5.08 -3.05 -3.85
C PHE A 45 -4.60 -4.42 -3.41
N VAL A 46 -4.23 -4.52 -2.14
CA VAL A 46 -4.17 -5.81 -1.43
C VAL A 46 -5.57 -6.11 -0.91
N LYS A 47 -6.12 -7.28 -1.26
CA LYS A 47 -7.43 -7.74 -0.80
C LYS A 47 -7.39 -8.11 0.68
N VAL A 48 -7.65 -7.16 1.54
CA VAL A 48 -7.66 -7.34 3.00
C VAL A 48 -9.04 -7.74 3.50
N ALA A 49 -10.09 -7.18 2.91
CA ALA A 49 -11.47 -7.37 3.36
C ALA A 49 -11.91 -8.84 3.33
N ASP A 50 -11.43 -9.62 2.37
CA ASP A 50 -11.76 -11.06 2.23
C ASP A 50 -11.02 -11.94 3.26
N HIS A 51 -10.11 -11.38 4.07
CA HIS A 51 -9.19 -12.12 4.93
C HIS A 51 -9.19 -11.68 6.40
N HIS A 52 -10.24 -11.02 6.88
CA HIS A 52 -10.35 -10.55 8.26
C HIS A 52 -10.09 -11.67 9.29
N ASP A 53 -10.65 -12.88 9.06
CA ASP A 53 -10.45 -14.01 9.97
C ASP A 53 -8.97 -14.39 10.13
N ARG A 54 -8.19 -14.33 9.05
CA ARG A 54 -6.75 -14.58 9.08
C ARG A 54 -6.02 -13.54 9.91
N LEU A 55 -6.37 -12.26 9.73
CA LEU A 55 -5.78 -11.16 10.49
C LEU A 55 -6.13 -11.25 11.99
N LEU A 56 -7.39 -11.56 12.31
CA LEU A 56 -7.84 -11.71 13.69
C LEU A 56 -7.18 -12.93 14.37
N ARG A 57 -7.00 -14.04 13.66
CA ARG A 57 -6.23 -15.19 14.17
C ARG A 57 -4.77 -14.84 14.42
N ALA A 58 -4.13 -14.07 13.53
CA ALA A 58 -2.76 -13.59 13.76
C ALA A 58 -2.69 -12.70 15.01
N ASN A 59 -3.60 -11.73 15.12
CA ASN A 59 -3.69 -10.83 16.27
C ASN A 59 -3.94 -11.56 17.60
N SER A 60 -4.74 -12.62 17.61
CA SER A 60 -5.05 -13.37 18.85
C SER A 60 -3.79 -13.95 19.50
N LYS A 61 -2.75 -14.25 18.72
CA LYS A 61 -1.47 -14.81 19.16
C LYS A 61 -0.51 -13.77 19.73
N ILE A 62 -0.77 -12.47 19.55
CA ILE A 62 0.10 -11.38 19.99
C ILE A 62 -0.19 -11.07 21.47
N ASN A 63 0.88 -10.93 22.26
CA ASN A 63 0.82 -10.38 23.61
C ASN A 63 0.95 -8.83 23.54
N TRP A 64 -0.16 -8.15 23.78
CA TRP A 64 -0.22 -6.68 23.76
C TRP A 64 -0.09 -6.10 25.16
N GLN A 65 0.72 -5.04 25.26
CA GLN A 65 0.85 -4.20 26.46
C GLN A 65 0.60 -2.73 26.08
N PRO A 66 -0.52 -2.14 26.54
CA PRO A 66 -1.58 -2.73 27.39
C PRO A 66 -2.51 -3.69 26.62
N SER A 67 -3.02 -4.69 27.35
CA SER A 67 -3.78 -5.81 26.77
C SER A 67 -5.07 -5.41 26.03
N HIS A 68 -5.72 -4.33 26.47
CA HIS A 68 -6.98 -3.85 25.88
C HIS A 68 -6.87 -3.44 24.41
N ILE A 69 -5.64 -3.20 23.90
CA ILE A 69 -5.42 -2.84 22.49
C ILE A 69 -5.74 -4.00 21.58
N LYS A 70 -5.47 -5.23 22.00
CA LYS A 70 -5.67 -6.45 21.23
C LYS A 70 -7.06 -6.54 20.61
N GLU A 71 -8.10 -6.49 21.41
CA GLU A 71 -9.51 -6.61 20.96
C GLU A 71 -10.18 -5.24 20.79
N GLY A 72 -9.64 -4.22 21.46
CA GLY A 72 -10.12 -2.85 21.38
C GLY A 72 -9.73 -2.15 20.11
N ARG A 73 -8.75 -1.24 20.20
CA ARG A 73 -8.37 -0.36 19.07
C ARG A 73 -7.84 -1.13 17.87
N PHE A 74 -6.99 -2.13 18.07
CA PHE A 74 -6.40 -2.87 16.96
C PHE A 74 -7.33 -3.94 16.41
N GLY A 75 -7.92 -4.78 17.25
CA GLY A 75 -8.84 -5.83 16.82
C GLY A 75 -10.07 -5.30 16.07
N LYS A 76 -10.68 -4.22 16.59
CA LYS A 76 -11.81 -3.56 15.89
C LYS A 76 -11.41 -2.99 14.53
N TRP A 77 -10.19 -2.50 14.41
CA TRP A 77 -9.66 -2.04 13.13
C TRP A 77 -9.49 -3.18 12.14
N LEU A 78 -8.88 -4.29 12.55
CA LEU A 78 -8.71 -5.47 11.71
C LEU A 78 -10.04 -6.02 11.21
N ALA A 79 -11.04 -6.11 12.11
CA ALA A 79 -12.36 -6.60 11.78
C ALA A 79 -13.14 -5.74 10.77
N GLY A 80 -12.85 -4.43 10.73
CA GLY A 80 -13.49 -3.50 9.80
C GLY A 80 -12.57 -2.94 8.71
N SER A 81 -11.37 -3.49 8.56
CA SER A 81 -10.40 -2.98 7.59
C SER A 81 -10.87 -3.19 6.16
N ARG A 82 -10.63 -2.19 5.32
CA ARG A 82 -10.91 -2.24 3.88
C ARG A 82 -9.67 -2.73 3.13
N ASP A 83 -9.86 -3.02 1.85
CA ASP A 83 -8.73 -3.30 0.97
C ASP A 83 -7.71 -2.17 1.01
N TRP A 84 -6.45 -2.54 1.07
CA TRP A 84 -5.35 -1.59 1.19
C TRP A 84 -4.91 -1.11 -0.19
N ALA A 85 -5.16 0.16 -0.50
CA ALA A 85 -4.63 0.80 -1.70
C ALA A 85 -3.11 0.93 -1.57
N VAL A 86 -2.38 0.03 -2.22
CA VAL A 86 -0.94 -0.16 -2.05
C VAL A 86 -0.10 0.61 -3.07
N SER A 87 -0.72 1.13 -4.13
CA SER A 87 -0.02 1.90 -5.17
C SER A 87 -0.01 3.40 -4.90
N ARG A 88 1.09 4.07 -5.29
CA ARG A 88 1.26 5.52 -5.22
C ARG A 88 1.75 6.08 -6.54
N ASN A 89 1.21 7.22 -6.94
CA ASN A 89 1.67 8.01 -8.09
C ASN A 89 2.78 8.97 -7.62
N ARG A 90 3.96 8.41 -7.39
CA ARG A 90 5.15 9.13 -6.92
C ARG A 90 6.32 8.82 -7.84
N TYR A 91 7.26 9.74 -7.91
CA TYR A 91 8.50 9.50 -8.66
C TYR A 91 9.42 8.57 -7.88
N TRP A 92 9.60 8.81 -6.58
CA TRP A 92 10.45 8.00 -5.72
C TRP A 92 9.62 7.03 -4.88
N GLY A 93 10.08 5.81 -4.80
CA GLY A 93 9.50 4.72 -4.06
C GLY A 93 9.88 3.38 -4.69
N ASN A 94 9.55 2.29 -4.04
CA ASN A 94 9.81 0.94 -4.54
C ASN A 94 8.88 0.61 -5.73
N PRO A 95 9.39 0.41 -6.95
CA PRO A 95 8.56 0.15 -8.13
C PRO A 95 7.75 -1.15 -7.98
N ILE A 96 6.47 -1.09 -8.29
CA ILE A 96 5.63 -2.29 -8.32
C ILE A 96 6.07 -3.16 -9.50
N PRO A 97 6.46 -4.43 -9.29
CA PRO A 97 7.05 -5.28 -10.31
C PRO A 97 6.00 -5.92 -11.24
N ILE A 98 5.13 -5.10 -11.80
CA ILE A 98 4.08 -5.56 -12.73
C ILE A 98 4.30 -4.91 -14.10
N TRP A 99 4.39 -5.74 -15.13
CA TRP A 99 4.39 -5.33 -16.53
C TRP A 99 3.03 -5.57 -17.14
N ARG A 100 2.55 -4.59 -17.89
CA ARG A 100 1.26 -4.63 -18.60
C ARG A 100 1.49 -4.44 -20.09
N CYS A 101 0.80 -5.24 -20.89
CA CYS A 101 0.79 -5.11 -22.34
C CYS A 101 0.20 -3.75 -22.76
N ASP A 102 0.88 -3.06 -23.65
CA ASP A 102 0.46 -1.76 -24.18
C ASP A 102 -0.61 -1.87 -25.28
N ASN A 103 -0.87 -3.07 -25.77
CA ASN A 103 -1.98 -3.32 -26.70
C ASN A 103 -3.32 -3.16 -25.95
N PRO A 104 -4.17 -2.20 -26.34
CA PRO A 104 -5.44 -1.90 -25.66
C PRO A 104 -6.42 -3.07 -25.64
N ASP A 105 -6.33 -3.98 -26.62
CA ASP A 105 -7.22 -5.14 -26.72
C ASP A 105 -6.72 -6.33 -25.88
N CYS A 106 -5.42 -6.37 -25.57
CA CYS A 106 -4.82 -7.45 -24.81
C CYS A 106 -4.80 -7.18 -23.30
N LYS A 107 -4.20 -6.08 -22.88
CA LYS A 107 -4.05 -5.63 -21.47
C LYS A 107 -3.50 -6.69 -20.50
N ASP A 108 -2.84 -7.72 -21.02
CA ASP A 108 -2.27 -8.77 -20.18
C ASP A 108 -1.25 -8.22 -19.20
N THR A 109 -1.13 -8.86 -18.04
CA THR A 109 -0.22 -8.43 -16.97
C THR A 109 0.60 -9.59 -16.46
N ILE A 110 1.87 -9.33 -16.12
CA ILE A 110 2.75 -10.27 -15.44
C ILE A 110 3.37 -9.59 -14.22
N CYS A 111 3.41 -10.30 -13.10
CA CYS A 111 4.17 -9.91 -11.93
C CYS A 111 5.51 -10.64 -11.94
N VAL A 112 6.62 -9.91 -11.85
CA VAL A 112 7.97 -10.46 -11.89
C VAL A 112 8.53 -10.55 -10.47
N GLY A 113 8.90 -11.75 -10.04
CA GLY A 113 9.26 -12.05 -8.65
C GLY A 113 10.75 -11.91 -8.33
N SER A 114 11.64 -11.78 -9.32
CA SER A 114 13.08 -11.66 -9.07
C SER A 114 13.83 -10.95 -10.19
N ARG A 115 15.07 -10.51 -9.88
CA ARG A 115 15.99 -9.98 -10.89
C ARG A 115 16.31 -11.00 -11.99
N GLN A 116 16.49 -12.25 -11.59
CA GLN A 116 16.79 -13.33 -12.55
C GLN A 116 15.61 -13.57 -13.48
N GLU A 117 14.39 -13.65 -12.95
CA GLU A 117 13.19 -13.77 -13.77
C GLU A 117 13.04 -12.60 -14.74
N LEU A 118 13.34 -11.38 -14.29
CA LEU A 118 13.30 -10.21 -15.15
C LEU A 118 14.34 -10.31 -16.28
N ALA A 119 15.55 -10.78 -15.96
CA ALA A 119 16.60 -11.01 -16.94
C ALA A 119 16.21 -12.08 -17.96
N ASP A 120 15.65 -13.20 -17.50
CA ASP A 120 15.21 -14.31 -18.36
C ASP A 120 14.09 -13.88 -19.33
N LEU A 121 13.21 -12.99 -18.88
CA LEU A 121 12.10 -12.48 -19.69
C LEU A 121 12.50 -11.35 -20.65
N SER A 122 13.42 -10.49 -20.26
CA SER A 122 13.80 -9.28 -21.00
C SER A 122 15.09 -9.42 -21.81
N GLY A 123 15.94 -10.40 -21.46
CA GLY A 123 17.31 -10.49 -21.94
C GLY A 123 18.28 -9.49 -21.29
N THR A 124 17.84 -8.73 -20.28
CA THR A 124 18.65 -7.68 -19.62
C THR A 124 18.63 -7.89 -18.11
N TYR A 125 19.80 -8.11 -17.49
CA TYR A 125 19.90 -8.17 -16.03
C TYR A 125 19.84 -6.76 -15.42
N PRO A 126 18.90 -6.49 -14.52
CA PRO A 126 18.78 -5.16 -13.92
C PRO A 126 19.81 -4.96 -12.81
N GLU A 127 20.77 -4.07 -13.00
CA GLU A 127 21.74 -3.68 -11.97
C GLU A 127 21.06 -2.84 -10.88
N ASP A 128 20.15 -1.98 -11.27
CA ASP A 128 19.38 -1.10 -10.38
C ASP A 128 17.88 -1.28 -10.63
N LEU A 129 17.13 -1.50 -9.54
CA LEU A 129 15.67 -1.68 -9.58
C LEU A 129 14.90 -0.38 -9.31
N HIS A 130 15.58 0.75 -9.12
CA HIS A 130 14.88 2.03 -8.98
C HIS A 130 14.16 2.42 -10.28
N LYS A 131 13.09 3.17 -10.11
CA LYS A 131 12.17 3.54 -11.20
C LYS A 131 12.84 4.05 -12.47
N PRO A 132 13.85 4.96 -12.45
CA PRO A 132 14.46 5.46 -13.67
C PRO A 132 15.11 4.38 -14.55
N TYR A 133 15.52 3.29 -13.95
CA TYR A 133 16.19 2.18 -14.64
C TYR A 133 15.23 1.07 -15.02
N VAL A 134 14.45 0.58 -14.06
CA VAL A 134 13.54 -0.55 -14.28
C VAL A 134 12.39 -0.21 -15.24
N ASP A 135 11.97 1.05 -15.33
CA ASP A 135 10.95 1.51 -16.27
C ASP A 135 11.39 1.42 -17.74
N GLN A 136 12.69 1.31 -18.00
CA GLN A 136 13.22 1.15 -19.36
C GLN A 136 13.18 -0.29 -19.85
N ILE A 137 12.98 -1.25 -18.95
CA ILE A 137 12.93 -2.68 -19.28
C ILE A 137 11.55 -3.05 -19.77
N THR A 138 11.47 -3.52 -20.99
CA THR A 138 10.25 -3.99 -21.62
C THR A 138 10.27 -5.52 -21.78
N LEU A 139 9.09 -6.14 -21.80
CA LEU A 139 8.94 -7.58 -21.98
C LEU A 139 8.09 -7.87 -23.22
N PRO A 140 8.32 -8.99 -23.93
CA PRO A 140 7.41 -9.46 -24.98
C PRO A 140 6.12 -10.01 -24.36
N CYS A 141 4.98 -9.60 -24.88
CA CYS A 141 3.69 -10.16 -24.47
C CYS A 141 3.48 -11.53 -25.11
N LYS A 142 3.33 -12.58 -24.29
CA LYS A 142 3.10 -13.94 -24.77
C LYS A 142 1.72 -14.17 -25.41
N LYS A 143 0.74 -13.27 -25.17
CA LYS A 143 -0.62 -13.43 -25.68
C LYS A 143 -0.85 -12.79 -27.05
N CYS A 144 -0.19 -11.67 -27.34
CA CYS A 144 -0.44 -10.92 -28.58
C CYS A 144 0.83 -10.47 -29.30
N ASN A 145 2.01 -10.88 -28.83
CA ASN A 145 3.33 -10.45 -29.31
C ASN A 145 3.57 -8.93 -29.24
N GLY A 146 2.73 -8.20 -28.51
CA GLY A 146 2.92 -6.78 -28.23
C GLY A 146 4.01 -6.54 -27.18
N THR A 147 4.24 -5.29 -26.81
CA THR A 147 5.22 -4.89 -25.81
C THR A 147 4.56 -4.71 -24.44
N MET A 148 5.15 -5.26 -23.41
CA MET A 148 4.74 -5.01 -22.02
C MET A 148 5.67 -3.98 -21.39
N LYS A 149 5.08 -3.00 -20.73
CA LYS A 149 5.79 -1.96 -19.97
C LYS A 149 5.42 -2.07 -18.50
N ARG A 150 6.38 -1.74 -17.61
CA ARG A 150 6.09 -1.68 -16.19
C ARG A 150 5.03 -0.62 -15.91
N ILE A 151 4.10 -0.90 -14.99
CA ILE A 151 3.12 0.09 -14.55
C ILE A 151 3.83 1.27 -13.85
N PRO A 152 3.36 2.53 -14.00
CA PRO A 152 4.10 3.69 -13.53
C PRO A 152 4.11 3.86 -12.00
N GLU A 153 3.25 3.14 -11.29
CA GLU A 153 3.08 3.26 -9.85
C GLU A 153 4.27 2.68 -9.07
N VAL A 154 4.45 3.17 -7.86
CA VAL A 154 5.35 2.63 -6.83
C VAL A 154 4.53 2.14 -5.64
N PHE A 155 5.13 1.30 -4.79
CA PHE A 155 4.49 0.87 -3.57
C PHE A 155 4.32 2.02 -2.57
N ASP A 156 3.30 1.90 -1.74
CA ASP A 156 3.15 2.65 -0.51
C ASP A 156 4.37 2.42 0.40
N CYS A 157 4.91 3.46 1.01
CA CYS A 157 6.02 3.33 1.96
C CYS A 157 5.68 2.40 3.14
N TRP A 158 4.42 2.24 3.47
CA TRP A 158 3.95 1.28 4.46
C TRP A 158 4.09 -0.19 4.02
N PHE A 159 4.11 -0.45 2.71
CA PHE A 159 4.46 -1.77 2.20
C PHE A 159 5.93 -2.10 2.49
N GLU A 160 6.82 -1.15 2.27
CA GLU A 160 8.25 -1.31 2.55
C GLU A 160 8.50 -1.57 4.04
N SER A 161 7.96 -0.71 4.91
CA SER A 161 8.12 -0.87 6.36
C SER A 161 7.45 -2.14 6.89
N GLY A 162 6.31 -2.53 6.33
CA GLY A 162 5.61 -3.77 6.67
C GLY A 162 6.31 -5.04 6.20
N SER A 163 7.13 -4.94 5.15
CA SER A 163 7.93 -6.06 4.62
C SER A 163 9.29 -6.23 5.31
N MET A 164 9.68 -5.29 6.16
CA MET A 164 10.99 -5.26 6.81
C MET A 164 11.44 -6.60 7.41
N PRO A 165 10.60 -7.37 8.13
CA PRO A 165 11.07 -8.60 8.79
C PRO A 165 11.73 -9.62 7.86
N TYR A 166 11.30 -9.70 6.62
CA TYR A 166 11.85 -10.62 5.62
C TYR A 166 12.69 -9.90 4.55
N ALA A 167 12.35 -8.66 4.21
CA ALA A 167 13.09 -7.89 3.21
C ALA A 167 14.52 -7.58 3.65
N GLN A 168 14.76 -7.24 4.94
CA GLN A 168 16.09 -7.00 5.47
C GLN A 168 17.01 -8.23 5.43
N GLN A 169 16.43 -9.43 5.36
CA GLN A 169 17.17 -10.67 5.25
C GLN A 169 17.35 -11.12 3.78
N HIS A 170 16.81 -10.38 2.83
CA HIS A 170 16.70 -10.74 1.43
C HIS A 170 16.01 -12.11 1.22
N TYR A 171 15.08 -12.45 2.15
CA TYR A 171 14.30 -13.68 2.05
C TYR A 171 13.31 -13.60 0.86
N PRO A 172 13.10 -14.68 0.08
CA PRO A 172 13.57 -16.06 0.29
C PRO A 172 14.90 -16.38 -0.42
N PHE A 173 15.58 -15.41 -1.02
CA PHE A 173 16.76 -15.63 -1.86
C PHE A 173 18.03 -15.87 -1.03
N GLU A 174 18.11 -15.20 0.13
CA GLU A 174 19.22 -15.31 1.08
C GLU A 174 18.69 -15.50 2.50
N ASN A 175 19.58 -15.92 3.42
CA ASN A 175 19.32 -16.02 4.86
C ASN A 175 18.04 -16.76 5.26
N LYS A 176 17.59 -17.72 4.44
CA LYS A 176 16.33 -18.43 4.62
C LYS A 176 16.23 -19.11 6.00
N GLU A 177 17.24 -19.89 6.38
CA GLU A 177 17.27 -20.60 7.66
C GLU A 177 17.24 -19.63 8.85
N TYR A 178 17.99 -18.53 8.73
CA TYR A 178 18.00 -17.50 9.76
C TYR A 178 16.61 -16.88 9.93
N PHE A 179 15.97 -16.49 8.83
CA PHE A 179 14.62 -15.91 8.87
C PHE A 179 13.60 -16.90 9.47
N GLU A 180 13.55 -18.13 8.97
CA GLU A 180 12.59 -19.14 9.43
C GLU A 180 12.73 -19.46 10.93
N LYS A 181 13.95 -19.38 11.47
CA LYS A 181 14.23 -19.57 12.90
C LYS A 181 13.85 -18.37 13.77
N HIS A 182 13.92 -17.14 13.24
CA HIS A 182 13.76 -15.91 14.02
C HIS A 182 12.45 -15.17 13.73
N PHE A 183 11.63 -15.64 12.80
CA PHE A 183 10.33 -15.08 12.51
C PHE A 183 9.20 -15.94 13.14
N PRO A 184 8.26 -15.34 13.88
CA PRO A 184 8.01 -13.89 14.12
C PRO A 184 9.06 -13.23 15.03
N ALA A 185 9.17 -11.89 14.95
CA ALA A 185 9.98 -11.10 15.86
C ALA A 185 9.50 -11.30 17.32
N LYS A 186 10.43 -11.40 18.27
CA LYS A 186 10.09 -11.61 19.68
C LYS A 186 9.40 -10.41 20.31
N PHE A 187 9.79 -9.20 19.89
CA PHE A 187 9.33 -7.96 20.51
C PHE A 187 9.41 -6.79 19.54
N ILE A 188 8.36 -5.94 19.57
CA ILE A 188 8.35 -4.60 18.98
C ILE A 188 7.72 -3.59 19.95
N SER A 189 8.06 -2.32 19.80
CA SER A 189 7.46 -1.23 20.58
C SER A 189 7.36 0.04 19.75
N GLU A 190 6.19 0.66 19.73
CA GLU A 190 5.92 1.95 19.08
C GLU A 190 4.70 2.64 19.71
N GLY A 191 4.34 3.81 19.19
CA GLY A 191 3.19 4.58 19.65
C GLY A 191 1.84 3.97 19.26
N LEU A 192 0.79 4.44 19.93
CA LEU A 192 -0.60 3.99 19.73
C LEU A 192 -1.14 4.26 18.31
N ASP A 193 -0.63 5.27 17.63
CA ASP A 193 -0.96 5.62 16.25
C ASP A 193 -0.59 4.51 15.27
N GLN A 194 0.42 3.68 15.59
CA GLN A 194 0.89 2.57 14.77
C GLN A 194 -0.11 1.42 14.66
N THR A 195 -1.17 1.42 15.46
CA THR A 195 -2.34 0.54 15.24
C THR A 195 -3.04 0.81 13.88
N ARG A 196 -2.78 1.97 13.26
CA ARG A 196 -3.24 2.38 11.92
C ARG A 196 -2.08 2.57 10.92
N GLY A 197 -0.88 2.18 11.31
CA GLY A 197 0.34 2.29 10.51
C GLY A 197 1.13 0.99 10.52
N TRP A 198 2.31 1.00 11.12
CA TRP A 198 3.27 -0.11 11.05
C TRP A 198 2.74 -1.43 11.62
N PHE A 199 2.08 -1.44 12.77
CA PHE A 199 1.52 -2.69 13.33
C PHE A 199 0.52 -3.33 12.37
N TYR A 200 -0.30 -2.52 11.70
CA TYR A 200 -1.28 -3.00 10.74
C TYR A 200 -0.60 -3.61 9.52
N THR A 201 0.34 -2.90 8.90
CA THR A 201 0.98 -3.37 7.66
C THR A 201 1.87 -4.59 7.90
N LEU A 202 2.58 -4.66 9.03
CA LEU A 202 3.28 -5.87 9.48
C LEU A 202 2.33 -7.07 9.57
N THR A 203 1.17 -6.87 10.22
CA THR A 203 0.18 -7.95 10.43
C THR A 203 -0.44 -8.38 9.11
N VAL A 204 -0.81 -7.45 8.23
CA VAL A 204 -1.39 -7.77 6.92
C VAL A 204 -0.41 -8.61 6.10
N LEU A 205 0.81 -8.15 5.93
CA LEU A 205 1.79 -8.83 5.08
C LEU A 205 2.19 -10.19 5.67
N ALA A 206 2.45 -10.27 6.98
CA ALA A 206 2.80 -11.54 7.62
C ALA A 206 1.66 -12.58 7.55
N ALA A 207 0.43 -12.15 7.79
CA ALA A 207 -0.73 -13.03 7.70
C ALA A 207 -0.96 -13.54 6.28
N HIS A 208 -0.79 -12.68 5.25
CA HIS A 208 -1.00 -13.10 3.87
C HIS A 208 0.12 -14.01 3.34
N LEU A 209 1.37 -13.71 3.66
CA LEU A 209 2.52 -14.43 3.13
C LEU A 209 2.84 -15.72 3.89
N PHE A 210 2.65 -15.71 5.22
CA PHE A 210 3.13 -16.78 6.09
C PHE A 210 2.06 -17.44 6.96
N ASP A 211 0.81 -16.94 6.94
CA ASP A 211 -0.28 -17.32 7.86
C ASP A 211 0.14 -17.24 9.35
N LYS A 212 0.99 -16.27 9.66
CA LYS A 212 1.56 -16.03 10.99
C LYS A 212 1.38 -14.57 11.39
N THR A 213 1.61 -14.28 12.68
CA THR A 213 1.85 -12.90 13.12
C THR A 213 3.27 -12.47 12.76
N ALA A 214 3.52 -11.17 12.64
CA ALA A 214 4.86 -10.64 12.39
C ALA A 214 5.71 -10.53 13.67
N PHE A 215 5.06 -10.47 14.84
CA PHE A 215 5.68 -10.30 16.15
C PHE A 215 4.87 -11.00 17.24
N GLU A 216 5.56 -11.44 18.31
CA GLU A 216 4.92 -12.14 19.41
C GLU A 216 4.47 -11.20 20.53
N ASN A 217 5.26 -10.15 20.79
CA ASN A 217 5.00 -9.20 21.87
C ASN A 217 5.05 -7.76 21.32
N CYS A 218 4.11 -6.94 21.78
CA CYS A 218 4.06 -5.52 21.41
C CYS A 218 3.78 -4.66 22.63
N VAL A 219 4.69 -3.72 22.92
CA VAL A 219 4.47 -2.65 23.89
C VAL A 219 4.05 -1.40 23.12
N VAL A 220 2.90 -0.86 23.50
CA VAL A 220 2.32 0.32 22.86
C VAL A 220 2.46 1.52 23.76
N ASN A 221 3.31 2.46 23.36
CA ASN A 221 3.54 3.70 24.08
C ASN A 221 2.33 4.63 23.97
N GLY A 222 2.17 5.48 24.98
CA GLY A 222 1.19 6.56 24.95
C GLY A 222 1.50 7.62 23.90
N ILE A 223 0.56 8.53 23.72
CA ILE A 223 0.75 9.70 22.85
C ILE A 223 1.74 10.65 23.52
N VAL A 224 2.75 11.08 22.77
CA VAL A 224 3.65 12.14 23.20
C VAL A 224 2.95 13.47 22.97
N LEU A 225 2.79 14.25 24.01
CA LEU A 225 2.17 15.58 23.95
C LEU A 225 3.26 16.63 23.73
N ALA A 226 2.86 17.77 23.16
CA ALA A 226 3.72 18.95 23.10
C ALA A 226 3.95 19.52 24.50
N SER A 227 5.01 20.30 24.67
CA SER A 227 5.42 20.85 25.96
C SER A 227 4.70 22.12 26.36
N ASP A 228 3.78 22.62 25.57
CA ASP A 228 3.01 23.87 25.72
C ASP A 228 1.59 23.64 26.21
#